data_37356778dd4738e6864544f9458245b9
#
_entry.id   37356778dd4738e6864544f9458245b9
#
_cell.length_a   1.000
_cell.length_b   1.000
_cell.length_c   1.000
_cell.angle_alpha   90.00
_cell.angle_beta   90.00
_cell.angle_gamma   90.00
#
_symmetry.space_group_name_H-M   'P 1'
#
loop_
_entity.id
_entity.type
_entity.pdbx_description
1 polymer ?
#
loop_
_entity_poly.entity_id
_entity_poly.type
_entity_poly.pdbx_seq_one_letter_code
_entity_poly.pdbx_strand_id
1 'polypeptide(L)'
;MRYYQGMIDLNILDKGKDYTTLKKSYVIFICTFDPFGEGRHIYTFCNTCQENTALTLDDDAVKIILSTKGTMDDVSPEMKRILDYIDGKGASDKFTEELEEAVRSARQNERWRLDYMTLEYEYRQRYLEGKEEGRA
;
A
#
# COMPACT_ATOMS: atom_id res chain seq x y z
N MET A 1 1.45 6.18 5.49
CA MET A 1 0.26 5.35 5.82
C MET A 1 -0.90 6.18 6.37
N ARG A 2 -0.67 7.12 7.30
CA ARG A 2 -1.76 7.97 7.86
C ARG A 2 -2.52 8.76 6.80
N TYR A 3 -1.82 9.26 5.80
CA TYR A 3 -2.42 10.01 4.69
C TYR A 3 -3.46 9.16 3.94
N TYR A 4 -3.11 7.92 3.61
CA TYR A 4 -4.03 7.02 2.88
C TYR A 4 -5.22 6.62 3.72
N GLN A 5 -5.01 6.37 5.02
CA GLN A 5 -6.11 6.10 5.94
C GLN A 5 -7.06 7.29 6.02
N GLY A 6 -6.53 8.50 6.11
CA GLY A 6 -7.33 9.72 6.11
C GLY A 6 -8.15 9.90 4.84
N MET A 7 -7.59 9.58 3.68
CA MET A 7 -8.31 9.64 2.40
C MET A 7 -9.45 8.64 2.32
N ILE A 8 -9.24 7.42 2.80
CA ILE A 8 -10.28 6.39 2.85
C ILE A 8 -11.44 6.87 3.72
N ASP A 9 -11.14 7.33 4.92
CA ASP A 9 -12.13 7.77 5.90
C ASP A 9 -12.90 8.99 5.41
N LEU A 10 -12.20 9.97 4.85
CA LEU A 10 -12.79 11.18 4.29
C LEU A 10 -13.73 10.85 3.12
N ASN A 11 -13.33 9.95 2.23
CA ASN A 11 -14.14 9.55 1.09
C ASN A 11 -15.45 8.85 1.52
N ILE A 12 -15.41 8.10 2.60
CA ILE A 12 -16.62 7.48 3.18
C ILE A 12 -17.53 8.57 3.79
N LEU A 13 -16.97 9.50 4.54
CA LEU A 13 -17.71 10.57 5.21
C LEU A 13 -18.27 11.62 4.24
N ASP A 14 -17.57 11.92 3.15
CA ASP A 14 -18.02 12.85 2.10
C ASP A 14 -19.33 12.44 1.42
N LYS A 15 -19.70 11.18 1.56
CA LYS A 15 -21.00 10.70 1.07
C LYS A 15 -22.17 10.95 2.04
N GLY A 16 -21.96 11.83 3.03
CA GLY A 16 -22.99 12.20 4.01
C GLY A 16 -23.26 11.15 5.06
N LYS A 17 -22.32 10.26 5.29
CA LYS A 17 -22.41 9.20 6.27
C LYS A 17 -21.78 9.63 7.59
N ASP A 18 -22.30 9.10 8.68
CA ASP A 18 -21.84 9.33 10.02
C ASP A 18 -20.58 8.49 10.35
N TYR A 19 -19.88 8.80 11.44
CA TYR A 19 -18.67 8.08 11.87
C TYR A 19 -18.90 6.59 12.12
N THR A 20 -20.12 6.20 12.48
CA THR A 20 -20.49 4.79 12.70
C THR A 20 -20.47 3.97 11.41
N THR A 21 -20.43 4.61 10.26
CA THR A 21 -20.38 3.95 8.95
C THR A 21 -18.98 3.65 8.45
N LEU A 22 -17.93 4.05 9.18
CA LEU A 22 -16.55 3.72 8.83
C LEU A 22 -16.37 2.20 8.85
N LYS A 23 -15.88 1.67 7.72
CA LYS A 23 -15.68 0.25 7.53
C LYS A 23 -14.27 -0.15 7.84
N LYS A 24 -14.05 -1.44 8.09
CA LYS A 24 -12.73 -2.01 8.20
C LYS A 24 -11.92 -1.68 6.95
N SER A 25 -10.74 -1.14 7.14
CA SER A 25 -9.85 -0.73 6.06
C SER A 25 -8.43 -1.25 6.30
N TYR A 26 -7.73 -1.50 5.20
CA TYR A 26 -6.35 -1.94 5.21
C TYR A 26 -5.52 -0.97 4.40
N VAL A 27 -4.42 -0.50 4.96
CA VAL A 27 -3.39 0.21 4.21
C VAL A 27 -2.17 -0.71 4.16
N ILE A 28 -1.82 -1.15 2.95
CA ILE A 28 -0.76 -2.12 2.72
C ILE A 28 0.37 -1.45 1.96
N PHE A 29 1.56 -1.43 2.52
CA PHE A 29 2.77 -1.00 1.84
C PHE A 29 3.64 -2.21 1.54
N ILE A 30 4.13 -2.28 0.30
CA ILE A 30 5.07 -3.31 -0.12
C ILE A 30 6.43 -2.63 -0.30
N CYS A 31 7.41 -3.09 0.47
CA CYS A 31 8.75 -2.54 0.47
C CYS A 31 9.73 -3.54 -0.13
N THR A 32 10.64 -3.06 -0.96
CA THR A 32 11.74 -3.86 -1.52
C THR A 32 12.96 -3.89 -0.59
N PHE A 33 12.77 -3.51 0.64
CA PHE A 33 13.75 -3.55 1.73
C PHE A 33 13.02 -3.91 3.02
N ASP A 34 13.75 -4.32 4.07
CA ASP A 34 13.17 -4.57 5.38
C ASP A 34 13.26 -3.30 6.24
N PRO A 35 12.15 -2.56 6.42
CA PRO A 35 12.18 -1.29 7.14
C PRO A 35 12.45 -1.41 8.64
N PHE A 36 12.27 -2.61 9.22
CA PHE A 36 12.41 -2.84 10.66
C PHE A 36 13.60 -3.72 11.01
N GLY A 37 14.21 -4.40 10.03
CA GLY A 37 15.39 -5.22 10.24
C GLY A 37 15.18 -6.50 11.04
N GLU A 38 13.94 -6.97 11.17
CA GLU A 38 13.65 -8.21 11.92
C GLU A 38 13.62 -9.47 11.05
N GLY A 39 13.78 -9.33 9.73
CA GLY A 39 13.76 -10.45 8.79
C GLY A 39 12.38 -11.00 8.48
N ARG A 40 11.31 -10.30 8.83
CA ARG A 40 9.95 -10.73 8.55
C ARG A 40 9.53 -10.31 7.14
N HIS A 41 8.63 -11.09 6.53
CA HIS A 41 7.97 -10.71 5.29
C HIS A 41 6.74 -9.85 5.55
N ILE A 42 6.15 -9.95 6.74
CA ILE A 42 4.92 -9.23 7.08
C ILE A 42 5.03 -8.61 8.47
N TYR A 43 4.63 -7.34 8.55
CA TYR A 43 4.47 -6.60 9.81
C TYR A 43 3.06 -6.01 9.82
N THR A 44 2.24 -6.48 10.76
CA THR A 44 0.87 -6.00 10.93
C THR A 44 0.80 -5.11 12.15
N PHE A 45 0.31 -3.89 11.96
CA PHE A 45 0.18 -2.90 13.03
C PHE A 45 -1.28 -2.63 13.33
N CYS A 46 -1.61 -2.60 14.59
CA CYS A 46 -2.88 -2.16 15.12
C CYS A 46 -2.62 -1.28 16.36
N ASN A 47 -3.60 -0.48 16.72
CA ASN A 47 -3.48 0.35 17.90
C ASN A 47 -3.67 -0.49 19.16
N THR A 48 -2.69 -0.43 20.07
CA THR A 48 -2.76 -1.10 21.36
C THR A 48 -2.67 -0.08 22.50
N CYS A 49 -3.26 -0.43 23.63
CA CYS A 49 -3.17 0.38 24.83
C CYS A 49 -1.75 0.28 25.41
N GLN A 50 -1.10 1.42 25.62
CA GLN A 50 0.26 1.44 26.15
C GLN A 50 0.34 0.88 27.57
N GLU A 51 -0.68 1.10 28.38
CA GLU A 51 -0.78 0.63 29.76
C GLU A 51 -1.13 -0.85 29.87
N ASN A 52 -1.71 -1.42 28.81
CA ASN A 52 -2.04 -2.84 28.72
C ASN A 52 -1.98 -3.29 27.25
N THR A 53 -0.87 -3.88 26.84
CA THR A 53 -0.62 -4.26 25.45
C THR A 53 -1.51 -5.39 24.92
N ALA A 54 -2.23 -6.09 25.79
CA ALA A 54 -3.24 -7.08 25.40
C ALA A 54 -4.56 -6.43 24.97
N LEU A 55 -4.77 -5.15 25.31
CA LEU A 55 -5.95 -4.39 24.94
C LEU A 55 -5.70 -3.66 23.62
N THR A 56 -6.51 -3.97 22.61
CA THR A 56 -6.44 -3.30 21.31
C THR A 56 -7.58 -2.31 21.14
N LEU A 57 -7.30 -1.21 20.46
CA LEU A 57 -8.34 -0.30 20.02
C LEU A 57 -8.90 -0.83 18.70
N ASP A 58 -10.10 -1.40 18.75
CA ASP A 58 -10.76 -2.00 17.58
C ASP A 58 -11.43 -0.91 16.73
N ASP A 59 -10.60 -0.10 16.06
CA ASP A 59 -11.03 0.96 15.18
C ASP A 59 -11.17 0.51 13.71
N ASP A 60 -11.02 -0.78 13.45
CA ASP A 60 -11.11 -1.39 12.12
C ASP A 60 -10.13 -0.79 11.09
N ALA A 61 -9.07 -0.14 11.54
CA ALA A 61 -8.00 0.39 10.69
C ALA A 61 -6.73 -0.44 10.89
N VAL A 62 -6.35 -1.20 9.86
CA VAL A 62 -5.19 -2.10 9.92
C VAL A 62 -4.12 -1.60 8.97
N LYS A 63 -2.88 -1.58 9.43
CA LYS A 63 -1.71 -1.20 8.65
C LYS A 63 -0.82 -2.43 8.47
N ILE A 64 -0.48 -2.74 7.23
CA ILE A 64 0.37 -3.88 6.91
C ILE A 64 1.55 -3.39 6.10
N ILE A 65 2.74 -3.80 6.50
CA ILE A 65 3.96 -3.60 5.74
C ILE A 65 4.48 -4.96 5.32
N LEU A 66 4.61 -5.17 4.02
CA LEU A 66 5.18 -6.36 3.43
C LEU A 66 6.60 -6.04 2.96
N SER A 67 7.54 -6.94 3.23
CA SER A 67 8.93 -6.83 2.77
C SER A 67 9.26 -7.97 1.82
N THR A 68 9.86 -7.64 0.67
CA THR A 68 10.34 -8.64 -0.28
C THR A 68 11.66 -9.28 0.19
N LYS A 69 12.29 -8.73 1.22
CA LYS A 69 13.61 -9.15 1.74
C LYS A 69 13.52 -9.96 3.04
N GLY A 70 12.34 -10.43 3.40
CA GLY A 70 12.19 -11.30 4.57
C GLY A 70 12.97 -12.60 4.43
N THR A 71 13.38 -13.15 5.56
CA THR A 71 14.12 -14.42 5.66
C THR A 71 13.38 -15.46 6.50
N MET A 72 12.33 -15.05 7.20
CA MET A 72 11.51 -15.91 8.03
C MET A 72 10.44 -16.62 7.22
N ASP A 73 9.99 -17.77 7.72
CA ASP A 73 8.84 -18.49 7.15
C ASP A 73 7.55 -18.02 7.84
N ASP A 74 7.15 -16.80 7.52
CA ASP A 74 6.04 -16.08 8.18
C ASP A 74 4.88 -15.72 7.24
N VAL A 75 4.95 -16.13 5.97
CA VAL A 75 3.90 -15.92 4.98
C VAL A 75 3.63 -17.22 4.23
N SER A 76 2.45 -17.32 3.60
CA SER A 76 2.10 -18.47 2.77
C SER A 76 3.03 -18.59 1.57
N PRO A 77 3.19 -19.81 0.99
CA PRO A 77 3.96 -19.96 -0.25
C PRO A 77 3.45 -19.07 -1.40
N GLU A 78 2.14 -18.88 -1.49
CA GLU A 78 1.51 -18.01 -2.48
C GLU A 78 1.94 -16.55 -2.29
N MET A 79 1.92 -16.05 -1.06
CA MET A 79 2.37 -14.70 -0.75
C MET A 79 3.86 -14.54 -1.03
N LYS A 80 4.66 -15.55 -0.70
CA LYS A 80 6.10 -15.54 -1.00
C LYS A 80 6.38 -15.39 -2.50
N ARG A 81 5.61 -16.06 -3.34
CA ARG A 81 5.74 -15.95 -4.79
C ARG A 81 5.36 -14.56 -5.31
N ILE A 82 4.35 -13.95 -4.72
CA ILE A 82 3.96 -12.57 -5.05
C ILE A 82 5.10 -11.60 -4.68
N LEU A 83 5.66 -11.73 -3.50
CA LEU A 83 6.77 -10.90 -3.05
C LEU A 83 8.03 -11.11 -3.91
N ASP A 84 8.32 -12.34 -4.28
CA ASP A 84 9.44 -12.66 -5.18
C ASP A 84 9.21 -12.06 -6.58
N TYR A 85 7.99 -12.10 -7.08
CA TYR A 85 7.63 -11.45 -8.34
C TYR A 85 7.87 -9.92 -8.28
N ILE A 86 7.43 -9.28 -7.22
CA ILE A 86 7.64 -7.83 -7.00
C ILE A 86 9.13 -7.50 -6.90
N ASP A 87 9.92 -8.41 -6.32
CA ASP A 87 11.37 -8.26 -6.19
C ASP A 87 12.15 -8.52 -7.50
N GLY A 88 11.46 -8.82 -8.57
CA GLY A 88 12.07 -9.02 -9.89
C GLY A 88 12.51 -10.44 -10.19
N LYS A 89 12.12 -11.42 -9.38
CA LYS A 89 12.50 -12.83 -9.57
C LYS A 89 11.65 -13.58 -10.59
N GLY A 90 10.64 -12.90 -11.17
CA GLY A 90 9.77 -13.48 -12.18
C GLY A 90 8.57 -14.22 -11.63
N ALA A 91 7.62 -14.51 -12.52
CA ALA A 91 6.42 -15.26 -12.21
C ALA A 91 6.77 -16.73 -11.98
N SER A 92 6.18 -17.35 -10.95
CA SER A 92 6.47 -18.74 -10.57
C SER A 92 5.23 -19.60 -10.33
N ASP A 93 4.03 -19.02 -10.40
CA ASP A 93 2.78 -19.73 -10.29
C ASP A 93 1.71 -19.11 -11.22
N LYS A 94 0.54 -19.73 -11.26
CA LYS A 94 -0.55 -19.26 -12.12
C LYS A 94 -0.96 -17.83 -11.82
N PHE A 95 -1.05 -17.45 -10.54
CA PHE A 95 -1.46 -16.11 -10.15
C PHE A 95 -0.42 -15.06 -10.58
N THR A 96 0.86 -15.31 -10.33
CA THR A 96 1.92 -14.37 -10.72
C THR A 96 2.09 -14.31 -12.24
N GLU A 97 1.86 -15.40 -12.96
CA GLU A 97 1.83 -15.40 -14.43
C GLU A 97 0.68 -14.55 -14.98
N GLU A 98 -0.50 -14.67 -14.42
CA GLU A 98 -1.65 -13.85 -14.77
C GLU A 98 -1.41 -12.37 -14.44
N LEU A 99 -0.77 -12.08 -13.30
CA LEU A 99 -0.37 -10.74 -12.91
C LEU A 99 0.65 -10.15 -13.87
N GLU A 100 1.65 -10.92 -14.27
CA GLU A 100 2.66 -10.51 -15.26
C GLU A 100 2.02 -10.17 -16.60
N GLU A 101 1.07 -11.00 -17.07
CA GLU A 101 0.33 -10.74 -18.29
C GLU A 101 -0.52 -9.47 -18.20
N ALA A 102 -1.19 -9.26 -17.08
CA ALA A 102 -1.96 -8.04 -16.84
C ALA A 102 -1.06 -6.79 -16.84
N VAL A 103 0.10 -6.86 -16.23
CA VAL A 103 1.10 -5.78 -16.23
C VAL A 103 1.59 -5.51 -17.65
N ARG A 104 1.89 -6.56 -18.41
CA ARG A 104 2.34 -6.43 -19.80
C ARG A 104 1.26 -5.78 -20.66
N SER A 105 0.01 -6.21 -20.52
CA SER A 105 -1.14 -5.63 -21.21
C SER A 105 -1.34 -4.16 -20.88
N ALA A 106 -1.24 -3.81 -19.59
CA ALA A 106 -1.33 -2.42 -19.13
C ALA A 106 -0.23 -1.54 -19.72
N ARG A 107 1.01 -2.05 -19.80
CA ARG A 107 2.13 -1.33 -20.40
C ARG A 107 1.97 -1.10 -21.89
N GLN A 108 1.32 -2.00 -22.60
CA GLN A 108 1.05 -1.89 -24.04
C GLN A 108 -0.14 -0.98 -24.35
N ASN A 109 -0.96 -0.67 -23.39
CA ASN A 109 -2.14 0.17 -23.56
C ASN A 109 -1.74 1.65 -23.50
N GLU A 110 -1.81 2.34 -24.66
CA GLU A 110 -1.46 3.76 -24.77
C GLU A 110 -2.27 4.65 -23.84
N ARG A 111 -3.54 4.33 -23.61
CA ARG A 111 -4.41 5.10 -22.72
C ARG A 111 -3.87 5.08 -21.30
N TRP A 112 -3.43 3.93 -20.79
CA TRP A 112 -2.82 3.81 -19.47
C TRP A 112 -1.53 4.62 -19.37
N ARG A 113 -0.71 4.58 -20.42
CA ARG A 113 0.52 5.38 -20.48
C ARG A 113 0.24 6.87 -20.45
N LEU A 114 -0.74 7.33 -21.22
CA LEU A 114 -1.13 8.73 -21.27
C LEU A 114 -1.71 9.19 -19.92
N ASP A 115 -2.59 8.41 -19.32
CA ASP A 115 -3.16 8.71 -18.01
C ASP A 115 -2.06 8.79 -16.93
N TYR A 116 -1.11 7.87 -16.94
CA TYR A 116 0.03 7.90 -16.03
C TYR A 116 0.90 9.15 -16.23
N MET A 117 1.22 9.49 -17.46
CA MET A 117 2.02 10.68 -17.76
C MET A 117 1.29 11.96 -17.37
N THR A 118 -0.01 12.05 -17.59
CA THR A 118 -0.84 13.18 -17.20
C THR A 118 -0.86 13.33 -15.69
N LEU A 119 -1.04 12.26 -14.96
CA LEU A 119 -1.05 12.25 -13.49
C LEU A 119 0.31 12.69 -12.94
N GLU A 120 1.40 12.20 -13.50
CA GLU A 120 2.76 12.58 -13.12
C GLU A 120 3.00 14.08 -13.39
N TYR A 121 2.54 14.58 -14.53
CA TYR A 121 2.62 15.99 -14.87
C TYR A 121 1.86 16.88 -13.88
N GLU A 122 0.62 16.54 -13.57
CA GLU A 122 -0.20 17.25 -12.58
C GLU A 122 0.45 17.24 -11.20
N TYR A 123 1.01 16.13 -10.79
CA TYR A 123 1.71 16.01 -9.52
C TYR A 123 2.92 16.95 -9.45
N ARG A 124 3.71 17.03 -10.52
CA ARG A 124 4.85 17.94 -10.62
C ARG A 124 4.42 19.38 -10.58
N GLN A 125 3.33 19.74 -11.27
CA GLN A 125 2.80 21.09 -11.26
C GLN A 125 2.36 21.52 -9.87
N ARG A 126 1.64 20.68 -9.16
CA ARG A 126 1.24 20.93 -7.77
C ARG A 126 2.43 21.08 -6.84
N TYR A 127 3.45 20.27 -7.03
CA TYR A 127 4.68 20.35 -6.25
C TYR A 127 5.39 21.70 -6.47
N LEU A 128 5.50 22.13 -7.71
CA LEU A 128 6.12 23.42 -8.05
C LEU A 128 5.33 24.61 -7.52
N GLU A 129 4.03 24.58 -7.64
CA GLU A 129 3.13 25.59 -7.08
C GLU A 129 3.28 25.69 -5.56
N GLY A 130 3.26 24.56 -4.87
CA GLY A 130 3.47 24.53 -3.43
C GLY A 130 4.85 25.04 -3.02
N LYS A 131 5.88 24.78 -3.83
CA LYS A 131 7.23 25.28 -3.59
C LYS A 131 7.34 26.80 -3.77
N GLU A 132 6.65 27.37 -4.75
CA GLU A 132 6.60 28.81 -4.98
C GLU A 132 5.82 29.51 -3.85
N GLU A 133 4.69 28.98 -3.44
CA GLU A 133 3.91 29.49 -2.31
C GLU A 133 4.71 29.45 -1.01
N GLY A 134 5.53 28.43 -0.81
CA GLY A 134 6.40 28.29 0.35
C GLY A 134 7.56 29.29 0.41
N ARG A 135 7.84 30.02 -0.68
CA ARG A 135 8.89 31.05 -0.76
C ARG A 135 8.39 32.47 -0.51
N ALA A 136 7.10 32.62 -0.53
CA ALA A 136 6.47 33.90 -0.23
C ALA A 136 6.30 34.08 1.25
#